data_0916ff80feeb3a00b38f676e9f4e5f99
#
_entry.id   0916ff80feeb3a00b38f676e9f4e5f99
#
_cell.length_a   1.000
_cell.length_b   1.000
_cell.length_c   1.000
_cell.angle_alpha   90.00
_cell.angle_beta   90.00
_cell.angle_gamma   90.00
#
_symmetry.space_group_name_H-M   'P 1'
#
loop_
_entity.id
_entity.type
_entity.pdbx_description
1 polymer ?
#
loop_
_entity_poly.entity_id
_entity_poly.type
_entity_poly.pdbx_seq_one_letter_code
_entity_poly.pdbx_strand_id
1 'polypeptide(L)'
;MTPEYNPNGTPQTSRWFDQVKAFTEAMGQPVGAPMNKKADNGGSLLLLRNSLILEEAFEVESEVVDFDKSLGVPKHPDDVDKAALTKELADLLYVTIGMAVTFGLPLCEVFERVHQSNMSKLGEDGKPIYREDGKVMKGPNYQPPKLDDLFNE
;
A
#
# COMPACT_ATOMS: atom_id res chain seq x y z
N MET A 1 -15.76 -15.21 -11.16
CA MET A 1 -14.98 -16.28 -10.52
C MET A 1 -14.14 -15.65 -9.42
N THR A 2 -14.51 -15.84 -8.18
CA THR A 2 -13.64 -15.45 -7.06
C THR A 2 -12.44 -16.39 -7.07
N PRO A 3 -11.19 -15.91 -7.01
CA PRO A 3 -10.04 -16.78 -6.84
C PRO A 3 -10.25 -17.61 -5.58
N GLU A 4 -10.15 -18.94 -5.70
CA GLU A 4 -10.17 -19.80 -4.53
C GLU A 4 -9.00 -19.38 -3.62
N TYR A 5 -9.33 -18.99 -2.40
CA TYR A 5 -8.34 -18.80 -1.35
C TYR A 5 -7.62 -20.12 -1.11
N ASN A 6 -6.38 -20.21 -1.54
CA ASN A 6 -5.52 -21.37 -1.26
C ASN A 6 -4.76 -21.10 0.05
N PRO A 7 -5.18 -21.67 1.18
CA PRO A 7 -4.53 -21.44 2.47
C PRO A 7 -3.09 -22.00 2.54
N ASN A 8 -2.71 -22.83 1.58
CA ASN A 8 -1.35 -23.41 1.46
C ASN A 8 -0.56 -22.83 0.29
N GLY A 9 -1.13 -21.87 -0.46
CA GLY A 9 -0.44 -21.18 -1.55
C GLY A 9 0.35 -19.99 -1.01
N THR A 10 1.47 -19.70 -1.65
CA THR A 10 2.21 -18.45 -1.40
C THR A 10 1.25 -17.27 -1.63
N PRO A 11 1.04 -16.38 -0.64
CA PRO A 11 0.14 -15.23 -0.82
C PRO A 11 0.53 -14.43 -2.06
N GLN A 12 -0.45 -13.93 -2.80
CA GLN A 12 -0.20 -13.13 -4.02
C GLN A 12 0.65 -11.89 -3.71
N THR A 13 0.49 -11.34 -2.52
CA THR A 13 1.31 -10.24 -1.98
C THR A 13 2.79 -10.60 -1.86
N SER A 14 3.14 -11.84 -1.54
CA SER A 14 4.52 -12.30 -1.50
C SER A 14 5.14 -12.39 -2.91
N ARG A 15 4.38 -12.75 -3.93
CA ARG A 15 4.86 -12.76 -5.31
C ARG A 15 5.24 -11.36 -5.79
N TRP A 16 4.41 -10.36 -5.53
CA TRP A 16 4.73 -8.98 -5.89
C TRP A 16 5.95 -8.46 -5.13
N PHE A 17 6.06 -8.80 -3.84
CA PHE A 17 7.23 -8.48 -3.04
C PHE A 17 8.50 -9.10 -3.64
N ASP A 18 8.46 -10.38 -4.04
CA ASP A 18 9.59 -11.07 -4.66
C ASP A 18 9.98 -10.44 -6.01
N GLN A 19 9.01 -10.02 -6.81
CA GLN A 19 9.26 -9.32 -8.08
C GLN A 19 9.95 -7.98 -7.86
N VAL A 20 9.47 -7.17 -6.92
CA VAL A 20 10.08 -5.86 -6.60
C VAL A 20 11.46 -6.06 -5.98
N LYS A 21 11.64 -7.06 -5.11
CA LYS A 21 12.95 -7.40 -4.55
C LYS A 21 13.94 -7.77 -5.63
N ALA A 22 13.56 -8.66 -6.55
CA ALA A 22 14.43 -9.08 -7.68
C ALA A 22 14.82 -7.89 -8.56
N PHE A 23 13.91 -6.97 -8.83
CA PHE A 23 14.20 -5.73 -9.56
C PHE A 23 15.19 -4.85 -8.78
N THR A 24 14.94 -4.63 -7.48
CA THR A 24 15.79 -3.81 -6.61
C THR A 24 17.23 -4.35 -6.60
N GLU A 25 17.40 -5.67 -6.47
CA GLU A 25 18.69 -6.34 -6.52
C GLU A 25 19.36 -6.19 -7.90
N ALA A 26 18.62 -6.41 -8.98
CA ALA A 26 19.12 -6.29 -10.35
C ALA A 26 19.60 -4.86 -10.69
N MET A 27 18.96 -3.84 -10.09
CA MET A 27 19.37 -2.43 -10.23
C MET A 27 20.49 -2.02 -9.26
N GLY A 28 21.05 -2.94 -8.47
CA GLY A 28 22.10 -2.65 -7.50
C GLY A 28 21.66 -1.74 -6.36
N GLN A 29 20.37 -1.69 -6.07
CA GLN A 29 19.80 -0.86 -5.00
C GLN A 29 19.76 -1.62 -3.66
N PRO A 30 19.79 -0.91 -2.52
CA PRO A 30 19.80 -1.56 -1.20
C PRO A 30 18.55 -2.40 -0.94
N VAL A 31 18.74 -3.59 -0.37
CA VAL A 31 17.72 -4.50 0.12
C VAL A 31 17.99 -4.80 1.59
N GLY A 32 16.99 -4.64 2.44
CA GLY A 32 17.12 -4.88 3.89
C GLY A 32 18.09 -3.91 4.59
N ALA A 33 18.21 -2.68 4.10
CA ALA A 33 19.09 -1.68 4.71
C ALA A 33 18.58 -1.29 6.10
N PRO A 34 19.46 -1.12 7.09
CA PRO A 34 19.05 -0.64 8.41
C PRO A 34 18.46 0.77 8.35
N MET A 35 17.30 0.97 8.98
CA MET A 35 16.64 2.27 9.04
C MET A 35 17.21 3.11 10.20
N ASN A 36 18.46 3.56 10.05
CA ASN A 36 19.13 4.41 11.04
C ASN A 36 20.03 5.45 10.38
N LYS A 37 20.32 6.53 11.08
CA LYS A 37 21.10 7.67 10.56
C LYS A 37 22.48 7.30 10.03
N LYS A 38 23.14 6.30 10.63
CA LYS A 38 24.49 5.90 10.26
C LYS A 38 24.49 5.12 8.95
N ALA A 39 23.54 4.24 8.77
CA ALA A 39 23.42 3.41 7.57
C ALA A 39 22.81 4.16 6.38
N ASP A 40 21.92 5.12 6.64
CA ASP A 40 21.15 5.85 5.63
C ASP A 40 21.68 7.28 5.37
N ASN A 41 22.94 7.54 5.63
CA ASN A 41 23.57 8.84 5.35
C ASN A 41 22.67 10.05 5.72
N GLY A 42 22.11 10.03 6.94
CA GLY A 42 21.23 11.09 7.43
C GLY A 42 19.75 11.01 6.99
N GLY A 43 19.31 9.87 6.49
CA GLY A 43 17.93 9.64 6.07
C GLY A 43 17.69 9.90 4.57
N SER A 44 18.74 10.04 3.76
CA SER A 44 18.62 10.35 2.32
C SER A 44 17.94 9.24 1.53
N LEU A 45 18.19 7.97 1.86
CA LEU A 45 17.54 6.83 1.23
C LEU A 45 16.05 6.76 1.58
N LEU A 46 15.71 7.02 2.85
CA LEU A 46 14.32 7.08 3.29
C LEU A 46 13.55 8.20 2.58
N LEU A 47 14.16 9.38 2.46
CA LEU A 47 13.57 10.51 1.74
C LEU A 47 13.39 10.22 0.24
N LEU A 48 14.38 9.56 -0.39
CA LEU A 48 14.26 9.13 -1.79
C LEU A 48 13.07 8.18 -1.97
N ARG A 49 12.94 7.16 -1.13
CA ARG A 49 11.82 6.22 -1.22
C ARG A 49 10.47 6.89 -0.98
N ASN A 50 10.43 7.84 -0.04
CA ASN A 50 9.22 8.64 0.20
C ASN A 50 8.87 9.53 -1.00
N SER A 51 9.84 10.17 -1.65
CA SER A 51 9.58 11.01 -2.82
C SER A 51 9.00 10.22 -4.00
N LEU A 52 9.46 8.99 -4.23
CA LEU A 52 8.89 8.11 -5.25
C LEU A 52 7.42 7.78 -4.96
N ILE A 53 7.05 7.50 -3.71
CA ILE A 53 5.65 7.25 -3.33
C ILE A 53 4.79 8.48 -3.58
N LEU A 54 5.29 9.68 -3.24
CA LEU A 54 4.55 10.92 -3.45
C LEU A 54 4.40 11.25 -4.94
N GLU A 55 5.41 10.96 -5.77
CA GLU A 55 5.38 11.12 -7.22
C GLU A 55 4.28 10.24 -7.83
N GLU A 56 4.30 8.94 -7.57
CA GLU A 56 3.30 8.01 -8.11
C GLU A 56 1.88 8.29 -7.55
N ALA A 57 1.76 8.72 -6.29
CA ALA A 57 0.48 9.13 -5.73
C ALA A 57 -0.08 10.36 -6.45
N PHE A 58 0.75 11.32 -6.83
CA PHE A 58 0.34 12.48 -7.63
C PHE A 58 -0.05 12.07 -9.05
N GLU A 59 0.63 11.11 -9.67
CA GLU A 59 0.26 10.57 -10.98
C GLU A 59 -1.11 9.90 -10.95
N VAL A 60 -1.42 9.11 -9.92
CA VAL A 60 -2.77 8.57 -9.68
C VAL A 60 -3.81 9.69 -9.55
N GLU A 61 -3.51 10.74 -8.78
CA GLU A 61 -4.40 11.89 -8.62
C GLU A 61 -4.65 12.59 -9.97
N SER A 62 -3.62 12.73 -10.79
CA SER A 62 -3.71 13.39 -12.11
C SER A 62 -4.59 12.61 -13.09
N GLU A 63 -4.76 11.31 -12.91
CA GLU A 63 -5.69 10.53 -13.72
C GLU A 63 -7.16 10.76 -13.35
N VAL A 64 -7.44 11.18 -12.13
CA VAL A 64 -8.82 11.38 -11.64
C VAL A 64 -9.21 12.85 -11.44
N VAL A 65 -8.24 13.76 -11.45
CA VAL A 65 -8.42 15.20 -11.29
C VAL A 65 -7.90 15.94 -12.52
N ASP A 66 -8.70 16.89 -13.03
CA ASP A 66 -8.29 17.79 -14.11
C ASP A 66 -7.67 19.06 -13.50
N PHE A 67 -6.35 19.11 -13.48
CA PHE A 67 -5.58 20.25 -12.95
C PHE A 67 -5.49 21.44 -13.91
N ASP A 68 -5.85 21.28 -15.18
CA ASP A 68 -5.92 22.39 -16.13
C ASP A 68 -7.08 23.34 -15.83
N LYS A 69 -8.05 22.89 -15.05
CA LYS A 69 -9.12 23.73 -14.52
C LYS A 69 -8.70 24.32 -13.18
N SER A 70 -8.86 25.61 -13.03
CA SER A 70 -8.25 26.53 -12.05
C SER A 70 -8.35 26.16 -10.54
N LEU A 71 -8.89 25.00 -10.17
CA LEU A 71 -8.96 24.49 -8.79
C LEU A 71 -8.81 22.95 -8.69
N GLY A 72 -8.42 22.27 -9.76
CA GLY A 72 -8.43 20.81 -9.79
C GLY A 72 -9.86 20.26 -9.67
N VAL A 73 -10.51 20.01 -10.78
CA VAL A 73 -11.89 19.50 -10.80
C VAL A 73 -11.83 17.98 -10.99
N PRO A 74 -12.55 17.17 -10.19
CA PRO A 74 -12.68 15.74 -10.45
C PRO A 74 -13.15 15.49 -11.88
N LYS A 75 -12.50 14.58 -12.60
CA LYS A 75 -12.95 14.11 -13.91
C LYS A 75 -14.28 13.35 -13.74
N HIS A 76 -15.15 13.43 -14.75
CA HIS A 76 -16.30 12.53 -14.77
C HIS A 76 -15.79 11.08 -14.93
N PRO A 77 -16.39 10.08 -14.26
CA PRO A 77 -15.92 8.69 -14.35
C PRO A 77 -15.79 8.14 -15.78
N ASP A 78 -16.63 8.61 -16.71
CA ASP A 78 -16.58 8.21 -18.11
C ASP A 78 -15.38 8.80 -18.88
N ASP A 79 -14.79 9.89 -18.37
CA ASP A 79 -13.64 10.58 -18.96
C ASP A 79 -12.29 10.07 -18.41
N VAL A 80 -12.32 9.15 -17.44
CA VAL A 80 -11.09 8.58 -16.85
C VAL A 80 -10.55 7.49 -17.77
N ASP A 81 -9.28 7.63 -18.17
CA ASP A 81 -8.56 6.57 -18.86
C ASP A 81 -8.23 5.44 -17.86
N LYS A 82 -8.97 4.34 -17.98
CA LYS A 82 -8.82 3.18 -17.09
C LYS A 82 -7.47 2.50 -17.23
N ALA A 83 -6.87 2.52 -18.41
CA ALA A 83 -5.55 1.90 -18.63
C ALA A 83 -4.46 2.75 -17.96
N ALA A 84 -4.49 4.07 -18.15
CA ALA A 84 -3.58 4.99 -17.50
C ALA A 84 -3.74 4.92 -15.96
N LEU A 85 -4.94 5.08 -15.44
CA LEU A 85 -5.20 4.98 -14.00
C LEU A 85 -4.71 3.64 -13.42
N THR A 86 -4.95 2.52 -14.12
CA THR A 86 -4.50 1.20 -13.62
C THR A 86 -2.98 1.09 -13.62
N LYS A 87 -2.31 1.68 -14.62
CA LYS A 87 -0.84 1.74 -14.67
C LYS A 87 -0.31 2.53 -13.48
N GLU A 88 -0.84 3.72 -13.18
CA GLU A 88 -0.36 4.56 -12.07
C GLU A 88 -0.63 3.89 -10.69
N LEU A 89 -1.76 3.20 -10.54
CA LEU A 89 -2.01 2.40 -9.33
C LEU A 89 -0.99 1.26 -9.16
N ALA A 90 -0.57 0.63 -10.27
CA ALA A 90 0.45 -0.42 -10.22
C ALA A 90 1.84 0.17 -9.86
N ASP A 91 2.20 1.32 -10.38
CA ASP A 91 3.46 2.00 -10.08
C ASP A 91 3.49 2.46 -8.61
N LEU A 92 2.40 3.05 -8.11
CA LEU A 92 2.28 3.40 -6.69
C LEU A 92 2.45 2.18 -5.78
N LEU A 93 1.84 1.05 -6.13
CA LEU A 93 2.02 -0.20 -5.40
C LEU A 93 3.48 -0.69 -5.48
N TYR A 94 4.10 -0.57 -6.64
CA TYR A 94 5.48 -0.99 -6.90
C TYR A 94 6.48 -0.22 -6.03
N VAL A 95 6.39 1.11 -5.98
CA VAL A 95 7.28 1.94 -5.16
C VAL A 95 7.00 1.79 -3.65
N THR A 96 5.74 1.54 -3.27
CA THR A 96 5.35 1.24 -1.87
C THR A 96 6.02 -0.05 -1.39
N ILE A 97 5.94 -1.12 -2.17
CA ILE A 97 6.65 -2.37 -1.89
C ILE A 97 8.17 -2.13 -1.93
N GLY A 98 8.64 -1.29 -2.85
CA GLY A 98 10.05 -0.90 -2.97
C GLY A 98 10.63 -0.30 -1.68
N MET A 99 9.86 0.54 -1.00
CA MET A 99 10.25 1.04 0.33
C MET A 99 10.38 -0.09 1.35
N ALA A 100 9.43 -1.00 1.40
CA ALA A 100 9.46 -2.14 2.31
C ALA A 100 10.64 -3.08 2.03
N VAL A 101 10.92 -3.37 0.76
CA VAL A 101 12.08 -4.16 0.33
C VAL A 101 13.40 -3.48 0.73
N THR A 102 13.49 -2.17 0.48
CA THR A 102 14.71 -1.39 0.79
C THR A 102 15.08 -1.48 2.26
N PHE A 103 14.12 -1.42 3.17
CA PHE A 103 14.36 -1.40 4.62
C PHE A 103 14.02 -2.72 5.33
N GLY A 104 13.72 -3.78 4.60
CA GLY A 104 13.39 -5.07 5.19
C GLY A 104 12.12 -5.07 6.04
N LEU A 105 11.14 -4.20 5.73
CA LEU A 105 9.90 -4.10 6.49
C LEU A 105 9.00 -5.31 6.20
N PRO A 106 8.36 -5.93 7.20
CA PRO A 106 7.51 -7.12 7.03
C PRO A 106 6.12 -6.75 6.48
N LEU A 107 6.08 -6.10 5.31
CA LEU A 107 4.86 -5.52 4.73
C LEU A 107 3.77 -6.56 4.48
N CYS A 108 4.13 -7.76 4.03
CA CYS A 108 3.15 -8.82 3.76
C CYS A 108 2.42 -9.24 5.06
N GLU A 109 3.17 -9.47 6.14
CA GLU A 109 2.60 -9.83 7.44
C GLU A 109 1.76 -8.69 8.02
N VAL A 110 2.25 -7.46 7.92
CA VAL A 110 1.50 -6.26 8.35
C VAL A 110 0.21 -6.12 7.56
N PHE A 111 0.24 -6.36 6.25
CA PHE A 111 -0.96 -6.29 5.40
C PHE A 111 -2.04 -7.29 5.84
N GLU A 112 -1.66 -8.54 6.14
CA GLU A 112 -2.58 -9.55 6.66
C GLU A 112 -3.21 -9.12 7.99
N ARG A 113 -2.42 -8.59 8.91
CA ARG A 113 -2.92 -8.09 10.21
C ARG A 113 -3.84 -6.88 10.05
N VAL A 114 -3.53 -5.98 9.11
CA VAL A 114 -4.39 -4.84 8.74
C VAL A 114 -5.69 -5.34 8.12
N HIS A 115 -5.64 -6.36 7.27
CA HIS A 115 -6.83 -6.97 6.69
C HIS A 115 -7.74 -7.57 7.77
N GLN A 116 -7.20 -8.36 8.69
CA GLN A 116 -7.94 -8.91 9.83
C GLN A 116 -8.57 -7.81 10.70
N SER A 117 -7.80 -6.75 10.98
CA SER A 117 -8.31 -5.58 11.68
C SER A 117 -9.47 -4.91 10.93
N ASN A 118 -9.36 -4.76 9.62
CA ASN A 118 -10.44 -4.20 8.80
C ASN A 118 -11.69 -5.08 8.82
N MET A 119 -11.54 -6.40 8.74
CA MET A 119 -12.65 -7.34 8.83
C MET A 119 -13.32 -7.33 10.22
N SER A 120 -12.59 -7.02 11.28
CA SER A 120 -13.15 -6.88 12.63
C SER A 120 -14.05 -5.63 12.83
N LYS A 121 -14.16 -4.75 11.82
CA LYS A 121 -15.08 -3.61 11.81
C LYS A 121 -16.55 -4.01 11.65
N LEU A 122 -16.83 -5.24 11.20
CA LEU A 122 -18.19 -5.73 11.03
C LEU A 122 -18.98 -5.70 12.35
N GLY A 123 -20.29 -5.48 12.26
CA GLY A 123 -21.20 -5.59 13.38
C GLY A 123 -21.34 -7.04 13.89
N GLU A 124 -22.04 -7.21 15.01
CA GLU A 124 -22.29 -8.54 15.61
C GLU A 124 -23.07 -9.48 14.67
N ASP A 125 -23.87 -8.90 13.77
CA ASP A 125 -24.62 -9.62 12.73
C ASP A 125 -23.78 -9.95 11.47
N GLY A 126 -22.47 -9.65 11.50
CA GLY A 126 -21.56 -9.84 10.39
C GLY A 126 -21.74 -8.83 9.24
N LYS A 127 -22.54 -7.78 9.44
CA LYS A 127 -22.79 -6.75 8.44
C LYS A 127 -21.99 -5.48 8.69
N PRO A 128 -21.68 -4.71 7.63
CA PRO A 128 -20.98 -3.44 7.78
C PRO A 128 -21.88 -2.40 8.45
N ILE A 129 -21.29 -1.53 9.25
CA ILE A 129 -21.93 -0.35 9.82
C ILE A 129 -21.38 0.86 9.07
N TYR A 130 -22.28 1.66 8.46
CA TYR A 130 -21.91 2.84 7.68
C TYR A 130 -22.28 4.13 8.39
N ARG A 131 -21.44 5.12 8.23
CA ARG A 131 -21.77 6.52 8.51
C ARG A 131 -22.57 7.10 7.32
N GLU A 132 -23.28 8.23 7.51
CA GLU A 132 -24.11 8.87 6.48
C GLU A 132 -23.36 9.18 5.18
N ASP A 133 -22.05 9.47 5.24
CA ASP A 133 -21.18 9.70 4.09
C ASP A 133 -20.65 8.41 3.42
N GLY A 134 -21.14 7.24 3.84
CA GLY A 134 -20.74 5.93 3.30
C GLY A 134 -19.47 5.35 3.90
N LYS A 135 -18.86 6.01 4.87
CA LYS A 135 -17.64 5.50 5.54
C LYS A 135 -17.99 4.31 6.45
N VAL A 136 -17.22 3.22 6.31
CA VAL A 136 -17.33 2.06 7.20
C VAL A 136 -16.92 2.46 8.62
N MET A 137 -17.79 2.20 9.58
CA MET A 137 -17.57 2.45 11.01
C MET A 137 -16.97 1.22 11.70
N LYS A 138 -16.37 1.45 12.85
CA LYS A 138 -15.89 0.38 13.73
C LYS A 138 -17.06 -0.24 14.46
N GLY A 139 -17.25 -1.55 14.29
CA GLY A 139 -18.23 -2.31 15.08
C GLY A 139 -17.74 -2.59 16.51
N PRO A 140 -18.60 -3.22 17.34
CA PRO A 140 -18.28 -3.47 18.75
C PRO A 140 -17.09 -4.41 18.97
N ASN A 141 -16.81 -5.28 18.00
CA ASN A 141 -15.71 -6.26 18.05
C ASN A 141 -14.44 -5.76 17.33
N TYR A 142 -14.37 -4.48 16.98
CA TYR A 142 -13.19 -3.93 16.29
C TYR A 142 -11.92 -4.10 17.14
N GLN A 143 -10.88 -4.61 16.49
CA GLN A 143 -9.54 -4.72 17.06
C GLN A 143 -8.51 -4.05 16.11
N PRO A 144 -7.69 -3.12 16.62
CA PRO A 144 -6.60 -2.58 15.84
C PRO A 144 -5.56 -3.67 15.53
N PRO A 145 -4.79 -3.54 14.45
CA PRO A 145 -3.72 -4.49 14.15
C PRO A 145 -2.66 -4.44 15.27
N LYS A 146 -2.24 -5.59 15.75
CA LYS A 146 -1.14 -5.71 16.72
C LYS A 146 0.15 -5.90 15.92
N LEU A 147 1.10 -4.98 16.06
CA LEU A 147 2.32 -4.96 15.27
C LEU A 147 3.61 -4.99 16.13
N ASP A 148 3.49 -4.79 17.43
CA ASP A 148 4.65 -4.61 18.33
C ASP A 148 5.64 -5.79 18.29
N ASP A 149 5.12 -7.02 18.16
CA ASP A 149 5.92 -8.24 18.08
C ASP A 149 6.78 -8.36 16.79
N LEU A 150 6.48 -7.58 15.78
CA LEU A 150 7.22 -7.58 14.51
C LEU A 150 8.46 -6.67 14.53
N PHE A 151 8.56 -5.77 15.50
CA PHE A 151 9.57 -4.70 15.54
C PHE A 151 10.35 -4.65 16.87
N ASN A 152 10.04 -5.53 17.82
CA ASN A 152 10.79 -5.65 19.05
C ASN A 152 12.05 -6.53 18.79
N GLU A 153 13.20 -5.89 18.64
CA GLU A 153 14.51 -6.52 18.80
C GLU A 153 14.96 -6.46 20.26
#